data_3703f6e5cd68fa638fbeab3539df6265
#
_entry.id   3703f6e5cd68fa638fbeab3539df6265
#
_cell.length_a   1.000
_cell.length_b   1.000
_cell.length_c   1.000
_cell.angle_alpha   90.00
_cell.angle_beta   90.00
_cell.angle_gamma   90.00
#
_symmetry.space_group_name_H-M   'P 1'
#
loop_
_entity.id
_entity.type
_entity.pdbx_description
1 polymer ?
#
loop_
_entity_poly.entity_id
_entity_poly.type
_entity_poly.pdbx_seq_one_letter_code
_entity_poly.pdbx_strand_id
1 'polypeptide(L)'
;MNLQIKPILIALRRHKAGTVLIALQIALTLAIVCNALFIIHERLTNLSARSGVDEADVFVIQNQWAADWSTQQVDAQVRADLVALRNLPGVRDAAPSTGYPLQGGGWDNFITMTPDQVKPTTDSAVYIGDEHLLDTLGLRLVAGRNFHPGEVLVMGTQEVVIPPQVIVSQALADRLFPDGSALGKSFYAMSATPSTIIGIVERLHRQGVSSWNKAYAGQSLIWPARPDDARGIYYIVRAKPGQLAAAMREAPKALFAQSRMRIIDPKDGVLDYAQIRHRVFESDRGMAILMGIISVVLLAITAAGIVGLTSFWVGQRRKQIGVRRALGATRNNILHYFLTENLLIGLGGVMVGAVLALGINLWMVTRFEMDRMSLAYVGIGILALLLLGQGAVFAPALRASRVSPVEATRSV
;
A
#
# COMPACT_ATOMS: atom_id res chain seq x y z
N MET A 1 13.96 -38.41 29.42
CA MET A 1 15.01 -37.47 28.94
C MET A 1 14.93 -36.22 29.81
N ASN A 2 15.72 -36.15 30.90
CA ASN A 2 15.68 -34.98 31.77
C ASN A 2 16.43 -33.83 31.07
N LEU A 3 15.70 -32.82 30.59
CA LEU A 3 16.28 -31.58 30.14
C LEU A 3 17.02 -30.92 31.30
N GLN A 4 18.36 -30.99 31.26
CA GLN A 4 19.23 -30.39 32.29
C GLN A 4 19.29 -28.88 32.10
N ILE A 5 18.16 -28.18 32.30
CA ILE A 5 18.03 -26.71 32.10
C ILE A 5 18.94 -25.95 33.08
N LYS A 6 19.01 -26.38 34.34
CA LYS A 6 19.85 -25.73 35.37
C LYS A 6 21.33 -25.59 34.99
N PRO A 7 22.03 -26.65 34.53
CA PRO A 7 23.43 -26.54 34.09
C PRO A 7 23.61 -25.59 32.89
N ILE A 8 22.64 -25.56 31.97
CA ILE A 8 22.70 -24.67 30.78
C ILE A 8 22.58 -23.20 31.24
N LEU A 9 21.66 -22.88 32.14
CA LEU A 9 21.50 -21.52 32.67
C LEU A 9 22.75 -21.03 33.41
N ILE A 10 23.45 -21.92 34.16
CA ILE A 10 24.71 -21.59 34.83
C ILE A 10 25.82 -21.34 33.81
N ALA A 11 25.88 -22.13 32.74
CA ALA A 11 26.86 -21.94 31.66
C ALA A 11 26.61 -20.58 30.90
N LEU A 12 25.37 -20.23 30.63
CA LEU A 12 24.99 -18.92 30.02
C LEU A 12 25.43 -17.74 30.89
N ARG A 13 25.28 -17.83 32.22
CA ARG A 13 25.76 -16.82 33.16
C ARG A 13 27.29 -16.63 33.15
N ARG A 14 28.07 -17.60 32.78
CA ARG A 14 29.56 -17.48 32.68
C ARG A 14 29.99 -16.77 31.39
N HIS A 15 29.22 -16.84 30.29
CA HIS A 15 29.51 -16.24 29.02
C HIS A 15 28.54 -15.10 28.67
N LYS A 16 28.28 -14.21 29.65
CA LYS A 16 27.24 -13.15 29.55
C LYS A 16 27.35 -12.30 28.28
N ALA A 17 28.55 -11.86 27.92
CA ALA A 17 28.73 -10.93 26.78
C ALA A 17 28.24 -11.55 25.46
N GLY A 18 28.63 -12.77 25.12
CA GLY A 18 28.21 -13.42 23.89
C GLY A 18 26.73 -13.80 23.88
N THR A 19 26.19 -14.26 25.03
CA THR A 19 24.77 -14.58 25.17
C THR A 19 23.90 -13.34 24.96
N VAL A 20 24.27 -12.22 25.62
CA VAL A 20 23.56 -10.94 25.47
C VAL A 20 23.64 -10.42 24.04
N LEU A 21 24.82 -10.55 23.40
CA LEU A 21 25.01 -10.10 22.02
C LEU A 21 24.09 -10.83 21.04
N ILE A 22 24.03 -12.19 21.12
CA ILE A 22 23.11 -12.97 20.28
C ILE A 22 21.64 -12.62 20.60
N ALA A 23 21.27 -12.56 21.86
CA ALA A 23 19.90 -12.24 22.25
C ALA A 23 19.48 -10.84 21.77
N LEU A 24 20.36 -9.85 21.88
CA LEU A 24 20.14 -8.50 21.38
C LEU A 24 20.01 -8.48 19.85
N GLN A 25 20.89 -9.21 19.15
CA GLN A 25 20.85 -9.32 17.70
C GLN A 25 19.53 -9.96 17.23
N ILE A 26 19.09 -11.06 17.87
CA ILE A 26 17.79 -11.69 17.58
C ILE A 26 16.65 -10.72 17.86
N ALA A 27 16.71 -9.98 18.98
CA ALA A 27 15.68 -9.02 19.36
C ALA A 27 15.54 -7.88 18.34
N LEU A 28 16.65 -7.26 17.93
CA LEU A 28 16.66 -6.19 16.93
C LEU A 28 16.20 -6.72 15.56
N THR A 29 16.69 -7.90 15.15
CA THR A 29 16.26 -8.51 13.89
C THR A 29 14.77 -8.80 13.88
N LEU A 30 14.22 -9.37 14.97
CA LEU A 30 12.76 -9.60 15.08
C LEU A 30 11.98 -8.30 14.96
N ALA A 31 12.39 -7.27 15.71
CA ALA A 31 11.71 -5.99 15.71
C ALA A 31 11.67 -5.35 14.33
N ILE A 32 12.79 -5.35 13.62
CA ILE A 32 12.88 -4.74 12.28
C ILE A 32 12.15 -5.60 11.25
N VAL A 33 12.36 -6.91 11.23
CA VAL A 33 11.76 -7.81 10.23
C VAL A 33 10.23 -7.86 10.36
N CYS A 34 9.67 -7.89 11.57
CA CYS A 34 8.21 -7.88 11.75
C CYS A 34 7.58 -6.60 11.22
N ASN A 35 8.16 -5.43 11.53
CA ASN A 35 7.67 -4.16 11.01
C ASN A 35 7.89 -4.05 9.48
N ALA A 36 9.01 -4.54 8.95
CA ALA A 36 9.27 -4.59 7.51
C ALA A 36 8.24 -5.47 6.77
N LEU A 37 7.95 -6.68 7.27
CA LEU A 37 6.93 -7.56 6.69
C LEU A 37 5.54 -6.92 6.72
N PHE A 38 5.18 -6.24 7.80
CA PHE A 38 3.94 -5.49 7.88
C PHE A 38 3.88 -4.38 6.82
N ILE A 39 4.93 -3.55 6.70
CA ILE A 39 5.00 -2.49 5.69
C ILE A 39 4.93 -3.09 4.28
N ILE A 40 5.67 -4.16 3.99
CA ILE A 40 5.63 -4.84 2.68
C ILE A 40 4.20 -5.29 2.36
N HIS A 41 3.52 -5.93 3.31
CA HIS A 41 2.14 -6.38 3.09
C HIS A 41 1.20 -5.20 2.80
N GLU A 42 1.29 -4.11 3.56
CA GLU A 42 0.51 -2.90 3.34
C GLU A 42 0.73 -2.33 1.93
N ARG A 43 2.00 -2.19 1.51
CA ARG A 43 2.36 -1.68 0.19
C ARG A 43 1.86 -2.59 -0.94
N LEU A 44 2.00 -3.91 -0.80
CA LEU A 44 1.49 -4.87 -1.77
C LEU A 44 -0.05 -4.86 -1.85
N THR A 45 -0.73 -4.65 -0.73
CA THR A 45 -2.19 -4.52 -0.71
C THR A 45 -2.64 -3.27 -1.48
N ASN A 46 -1.94 -2.14 -1.32
CA ASN A 46 -2.21 -0.92 -2.09
C ASN A 46 -2.04 -1.14 -3.60
N LEU A 47 -1.01 -1.89 -4.04
CA LEU A 47 -0.80 -2.23 -5.46
C LEU A 47 -2.00 -2.96 -6.08
N SER A 48 -2.75 -3.73 -5.29
CA SER A 48 -3.93 -4.49 -5.72
C SER A 48 -5.25 -3.72 -5.58
N ALA A 49 -5.21 -2.44 -5.18
CA ALA A 49 -6.41 -1.61 -5.04
C ALA A 49 -7.19 -1.54 -6.35
N ARG A 50 -8.49 -1.83 -6.29
CA ARG A 50 -9.38 -1.76 -7.45
C ARG A 50 -9.85 -0.32 -7.63
N SER A 51 -9.58 0.27 -8.80
CA SER A 51 -9.99 1.64 -9.12
C SER A 51 -11.50 1.81 -9.31
N GLY A 52 -12.20 0.75 -9.68
CA GLY A 52 -13.58 0.79 -10.14
C GLY A 52 -13.71 1.04 -11.64
N VAL A 53 -12.62 1.45 -12.31
CA VAL A 53 -12.56 1.69 -13.75
C VAL A 53 -12.37 0.37 -14.50
N ASP A 54 -12.96 0.26 -15.67
CA ASP A 54 -12.60 -0.77 -16.65
C ASP A 54 -11.33 -0.32 -17.40
N GLU A 55 -10.16 -0.66 -16.81
CA GLU A 55 -8.86 -0.08 -17.13
C GLU A 55 -8.29 -0.48 -18.50
N ALA A 56 -8.82 -1.56 -19.10
CA ALA A 56 -8.21 -2.17 -20.29
C ALA A 56 -8.13 -1.24 -21.50
N ASP A 57 -9.16 -0.41 -21.71
CA ASP A 57 -9.31 0.43 -22.89
C ASP A 57 -9.42 1.93 -22.54
N VAL A 58 -9.01 2.33 -21.35
CA VAL A 58 -9.12 3.73 -20.90
C VAL A 58 -7.74 4.36 -20.75
N PHE A 59 -7.62 5.58 -21.27
CA PHE A 59 -6.45 6.42 -21.08
C PHE A 59 -6.86 7.86 -20.71
N VAL A 60 -5.92 8.61 -20.20
CA VAL A 60 -6.13 9.99 -19.73
C VAL A 60 -5.18 10.92 -20.49
N ILE A 61 -5.70 12.05 -20.92
CA ILE A 61 -4.92 13.15 -21.50
C ILE A 61 -4.92 14.30 -20.50
N GLN A 62 -3.75 14.69 -20.04
CA GLN A 62 -3.56 15.88 -19.20
C GLN A 62 -3.36 17.09 -20.12
N ASN A 63 -4.38 17.92 -20.21
CA ASN A 63 -4.36 19.12 -21.02
C ASN A 63 -4.23 20.36 -20.15
N GLN A 64 -3.27 21.23 -20.47
CA GLN A 64 -3.12 22.56 -19.87
C GLN A 64 -3.29 23.61 -20.97
N TRP A 65 -3.73 24.81 -20.57
CA TRP A 65 -3.89 25.92 -21.51
C TRP A 65 -2.63 26.77 -21.51
N ALA A 66 -2.21 27.19 -22.70
CA ALA A 66 -1.03 28.03 -22.91
C ALA A 66 -1.35 29.53 -22.89
N ALA A 67 -2.60 29.92 -22.62
CA ALA A 67 -3.04 31.28 -22.54
C ALA A 67 -4.09 31.45 -21.44
N ASP A 68 -4.25 32.65 -20.93
CA ASP A 68 -5.29 33.02 -19.97
C ASP A 68 -6.63 33.09 -20.70
N TRP A 69 -7.40 32.04 -20.58
CA TRP A 69 -8.74 31.96 -21.17
C TRP A 69 -9.81 32.24 -20.12
N SER A 70 -10.89 32.89 -20.57
CA SER A 70 -12.08 32.99 -19.73
C SER A 70 -12.81 31.67 -19.62
N THR A 71 -13.59 31.47 -18.56
CA THR A 71 -14.48 30.33 -18.34
C THR A 71 -15.27 29.95 -19.59
N GLN A 72 -15.85 30.93 -20.28
CA GLN A 72 -16.63 30.72 -21.51
C GLN A 72 -15.76 30.17 -22.66
N GLN A 73 -14.55 30.67 -22.82
CA GLN A 73 -13.62 30.19 -23.84
C GLN A 73 -13.15 28.76 -23.53
N VAL A 74 -12.88 28.45 -22.28
CA VAL A 74 -12.54 27.09 -21.85
C VAL A 74 -13.69 26.12 -22.12
N ASP A 75 -14.94 26.43 -21.70
CA ASP A 75 -16.09 25.55 -21.95
C ASP A 75 -16.35 25.37 -23.45
N ALA A 76 -16.24 26.40 -24.26
CA ALA A 76 -16.38 26.29 -25.71
C ALA A 76 -15.31 25.38 -26.34
N GLN A 77 -14.06 25.53 -25.90
CA GLN A 77 -12.96 24.70 -26.37
C GLN A 77 -13.10 23.24 -25.91
N VAL A 78 -13.50 23.00 -24.65
CA VAL A 78 -13.75 21.66 -24.12
C VAL A 78 -14.82 20.93 -24.93
N ARG A 79 -15.91 21.61 -25.26
CA ARG A 79 -16.95 21.03 -26.15
C ARG A 79 -16.42 20.68 -27.52
N ALA A 80 -15.64 21.56 -28.15
CA ALA A 80 -15.03 21.28 -29.47
C ALA A 80 -14.07 20.09 -29.39
N ASP A 81 -13.25 20.02 -28.32
CA ASP A 81 -12.31 18.93 -28.08
C ASP A 81 -13.03 17.58 -27.88
N LEU A 82 -14.11 17.55 -27.11
CA LEU A 82 -14.89 16.34 -26.89
C LEU A 82 -15.52 15.81 -28.18
N VAL A 83 -16.04 16.71 -29.02
CA VAL A 83 -16.55 16.35 -30.35
C VAL A 83 -15.43 15.77 -31.21
N ALA A 84 -14.25 16.40 -31.22
CA ALA A 84 -13.12 15.91 -31.99
C ALA A 84 -12.63 14.53 -31.50
N LEU A 85 -12.55 14.32 -30.17
CA LEU A 85 -12.14 13.04 -29.59
C LEU A 85 -13.14 11.91 -29.89
N ARG A 86 -14.45 12.17 -29.68
CA ARG A 86 -15.52 11.20 -29.92
C ARG A 86 -15.66 10.79 -31.40
N ASN A 87 -15.25 11.68 -32.33
CA ASN A 87 -15.26 11.40 -33.77
C ASN A 87 -14.04 10.61 -34.25
N LEU A 88 -13.04 10.33 -33.42
CA LEU A 88 -11.90 9.50 -33.80
C LEU A 88 -12.34 8.04 -34.00
N PRO A 89 -11.94 7.36 -35.11
CA PRO A 89 -12.37 5.99 -35.40
C PRO A 89 -12.05 4.97 -34.29
N GLY A 90 -10.93 5.17 -33.56
CA GLY A 90 -10.48 4.29 -32.47
C GLY A 90 -11.05 4.62 -31.09
N VAL A 91 -11.82 5.70 -30.97
CA VAL A 91 -12.43 6.14 -29.71
C VAL A 91 -13.88 5.65 -29.64
N ARG A 92 -14.29 5.18 -28.48
CA ARG A 92 -15.66 4.81 -28.14
C ARG A 92 -16.41 5.99 -27.52
N ASP A 93 -15.76 6.64 -26.51
CA ASP A 93 -16.30 7.80 -25.83
C ASP A 93 -15.19 8.62 -25.18
N ALA A 94 -15.48 9.87 -24.79
CA ALA A 94 -14.58 10.74 -24.07
C ALA A 94 -15.36 11.67 -23.14
N ALA A 95 -14.81 11.95 -21.95
CA ALA A 95 -15.39 12.84 -20.96
C ALA A 95 -14.34 13.81 -20.41
N PRO A 96 -14.72 15.06 -20.04
CA PRO A 96 -13.86 15.97 -19.33
C PRO A 96 -13.89 15.63 -17.84
N SER A 97 -12.80 15.85 -17.11
CA SER A 97 -12.79 15.70 -15.66
C SER A 97 -11.75 16.58 -14.98
N THR A 98 -11.94 16.84 -13.69
CA THR A 98 -10.93 17.49 -12.84
C THR A 98 -9.91 16.51 -12.28
N GLY A 99 -10.14 15.22 -12.47
CA GLY A 99 -9.24 14.17 -12.01
C GLY A 99 -9.68 12.78 -12.42
N TYR A 100 -8.89 11.79 -12.10
CA TYR A 100 -9.16 10.38 -12.41
C TYR A 100 -8.70 9.47 -11.26
N PRO A 101 -9.28 8.28 -11.10
CA PRO A 101 -8.86 7.32 -10.07
C PRO A 101 -7.39 6.98 -10.15
N LEU A 102 -6.71 6.93 -8.99
CA LEU A 102 -5.27 6.64 -8.88
C LEU A 102 -4.36 7.74 -9.47
N GLN A 103 -4.81 8.97 -9.54
CA GLN A 103 -4.00 10.11 -10.02
C GLN A 103 -2.81 10.44 -9.08
N GLY A 104 -2.92 10.08 -7.78
CA GLY A 104 -1.93 10.39 -6.76
C GLY A 104 -2.30 11.56 -5.85
N GLY A 105 -3.19 12.44 -6.29
CA GLY A 105 -3.75 13.55 -5.52
C GLY A 105 -5.05 14.00 -6.15
N GLY A 106 -5.88 14.78 -5.44
CA GLY A 106 -7.15 15.20 -5.96
C GLY A 106 -7.93 16.07 -4.99
N TRP A 107 -9.18 16.33 -5.31
CA TRP A 107 -10.06 17.16 -4.51
C TRP A 107 -10.93 16.30 -3.59
N ASP A 108 -10.90 16.60 -2.31
CA ASP A 108 -11.68 15.94 -1.26
C ASP A 108 -12.61 16.93 -0.59
N ASN A 109 -13.80 16.48 -0.22
CA ASN A 109 -14.78 17.25 0.51
C ASN A 109 -15.24 16.55 1.78
N PHE A 110 -15.44 17.36 2.82
CA PHE A 110 -16.12 16.93 4.02
C PHE A 110 -17.63 16.83 3.78
N ILE A 111 -18.20 15.71 4.21
CA ILE A 111 -19.63 15.42 4.08
C ILE A 111 -20.31 15.53 5.43
N THR A 112 -21.41 16.25 5.49
CA THR A 112 -22.27 16.39 6.67
C THR A 112 -23.71 15.97 6.38
N MET A 113 -24.44 15.54 7.39
CA MET A 113 -25.84 15.12 7.27
C MET A 113 -26.82 16.27 7.55
N THR A 114 -26.32 17.31 8.21
CA THR A 114 -27.08 18.56 8.47
C THR A 114 -26.17 19.75 8.20
N PRO A 115 -26.73 20.92 7.81
CA PRO A 115 -25.93 22.10 7.44
C PRO A 115 -25.11 22.65 8.61
N ASP A 116 -25.59 22.50 9.86
CA ASP A 116 -24.94 23.06 11.07
C ASP A 116 -24.00 22.06 11.76
N GLN A 117 -23.74 20.92 11.14
CA GLN A 117 -22.90 19.88 11.72
C GLN A 117 -21.43 20.32 11.79
N VAL A 118 -20.88 20.44 13.01
CA VAL A 118 -19.50 20.90 13.25
C VAL A 118 -18.47 19.84 12.86
N LYS A 119 -18.73 18.57 13.20
CA LYS A 119 -17.81 17.46 12.88
C LYS A 119 -18.33 16.71 11.64
N PRO A 120 -17.57 16.61 10.55
CA PRO A 120 -17.99 15.87 9.37
C PRO A 120 -18.33 14.40 9.70
N THR A 121 -19.32 13.86 9.00
CA THR A 121 -19.69 12.44 9.08
C THR A 121 -18.61 11.58 8.43
N THR A 122 -18.08 12.07 7.31
CA THR A 122 -17.01 11.41 6.56
C THR A 122 -16.35 12.37 5.58
N ASP A 123 -15.31 11.89 4.93
CA ASP A 123 -14.62 12.55 3.82
C ASP A 123 -14.91 11.80 2.50
N SER A 124 -14.91 12.49 1.37
CA SER A 124 -15.18 11.94 0.06
C SER A 124 -14.36 12.62 -1.02
N ALA A 125 -13.82 11.83 -1.95
CA ALA A 125 -13.23 12.37 -3.16
C ALA A 125 -14.32 12.91 -4.10
N VAL A 126 -14.03 14.03 -4.77
CA VAL A 126 -14.94 14.67 -5.72
C VAL A 126 -14.40 14.52 -7.13
N TYR A 127 -15.22 13.97 -8.00
CA TYR A 127 -15.03 13.98 -9.44
C TYR A 127 -16.01 14.95 -10.08
N ILE A 128 -15.54 15.74 -10.99
CA ILE A 128 -16.38 16.62 -11.81
C ILE A 128 -16.31 16.09 -13.23
N GLY A 129 -17.45 15.84 -13.84
CA GLY A 129 -17.54 15.35 -15.21
C GLY A 129 -18.94 15.45 -15.79
N ASP A 130 -19.04 15.30 -17.11
CA ASP A 130 -20.32 15.31 -17.82
C ASP A 130 -21.03 13.95 -17.76
N GLU A 131 -22.17 13.84 -18.43
CA GLU A 131 -23.00 12.64 -18.52
C GLU A 131 -22.29 11.43 -19.16
N HIS A 132 -21.17 11.64 -19.84
CA HIS A 132 -20.34 10.61 -20.45
C HIS A 132 -19.33 10.00 -19.49
N LEU A 133 -19.06 10.62 -18.33
CA LEU A 133 -17.98 10.20 -17.44
C LEU A 133 -18.14 8.75 -16.94
N LEU A 134 -19.38 8.33 -16.61
CA LEU A 134 -19.64 6.97 -16.14
C LEU A 134 -19.28 5.93 -17.21
N ASP A 135 -19.80 6.14 -18.42
CA ASP A 135 -19.58 5.20 -19.54
C ASP A 135 -18.13 5.21 -19.99
N THR A 136 -17.47 6.37 -19.98
CA THR A 136 -16.06 6.49 -20.33
C THR A 136 -15.17 5.77 -19.34
N LEU A 137 -15.43 5.87 -18.03
CA LEU A 137 -14.70 5.11 -17.01
C LEU A 137 -15.15 3.64 -16.92
N GLY A 138 -16.31 3.29 -17.51
CA GLY A 138 -16.90 1.95 -17.40
C GLY A 138 -17.39 1.65 -15.98
N LEU A 139 -17.90 2.66 -15.29
CA LEU A 139 -18.44 2.50 -13.94
C LEU A 139 -19.78 1.77 -13.99
N ARG A 140 -19.93 0.74 -13.17
CA ARG A 140 -21.19 0.00 -13.06
C ARG A 140 -22.15 0.71 -12.12
N LEU A 141 -23.27 1.19 -12.67
CA LEU A 141 -24.37 1.74 -11.88
C LEU A 141 -25.12 0.58 -11.22
N VAL A 142 -25.27 0.61 -9.89
CA VAL A 142 -25.96 -0.43 -9.11
C VAL A 142 -27.37 -0.01 -8.67
N ALA A 143 -27.63 1.32 -8.60
CA ALA A 143 -28.96 1.84 -8.32
C ALA A 143 -29.13 3.24 -8.94
N GLY A 144 -30.36 3.60 -9.24
CA GLY A 144 -30.69 4.94 -9.81
C GLY A 144 -30.38 5.07 -11.29
N ARG A 145 -29.96 6.28 -11.69
CA ARG A 145 -29.69 6.66 -13.08
C ARG A 145 -28.44 7.51 -13.23
N ASN A 146 -27.96 7.62 -14.46
CA ASN A 146 -26.93 8.60 -14.86
C ASN A 146 -27.52 10.01 -14.98
N PHE A 147 -26.66 10.98 -15.13
CA PHE A 147 -27.04 12.38 -15.43
C PHE A 147 -27.65 12.52 -16.82
N HIS A 148 -28.56 13.47 -16.95
CA HIS A 148 -29.04 13.95 -18.25
C HIS A 148 -28.18 15.14 -18.71
N PRO A 149 -28.02 15.40 -20.02
CA PRO A 149 -27.25 16.52 -20.53
C PRO A 149 -27.68 17.88 -19.97
N GLY A 150 -29.00 18.05 -19.69
CA GLY A 150 -29.56 19.29 -19.11
C GLY A 150 -29.23 19.48 -17.61
N GLU A 151 -28.71 18.50 -16.91
CA GLU A 151 -28.30 18.56 -15.51
C GLU A 151 -26.81 18.90 -15.33
N VAL A 152 -26.05 18.95 -16.44
CA VAL A 152 -24.59 19.19 -16.42
C VAL A 152 -24.35 20.71 -16.41
N LEU A 153 -23.76 21.15 -15.30
CA LEU A 153 -23.41 22.56 -15.09
C LEU A 153 -22.07 22.90 -15.79
N VAL A 154 -21.73 24.18 -15.80
CA VAL A 154 -20.36 24.63 -16.08
C VAL A 154 -19.78 25.12 -14.76
N MET A 155 -18.60 24.61 -14.37
CA MET A 155 -18.04 24.90 -13.06
C MET A 155 -16.59 25.33 -13.16
N GLY A 156 -16.35 26.59 -12.76
CA GLY A 156 -15.00 27.16 -12.62
C GLY A 156 -14.37 26.91 -11.27
N THR A 157 -13.07 27.10 -11.21
CA THR A 157 -12.30 27.07 -9.97
C THR A 157 -12.56 28.25 -9.05
N GLN A 158 -13.10 29.32 -9.58
CA GLN A 158 -13.41 30.57 -8.86
C GLN A 158 -14.80 30.54 -8.22
N GLU A 159 -15.75 29.85 -8.82
CA GLU A 159 -17.13 29.79 -8.36
C GLU A 159 -17.60 28.34 -8.30
N VAL A 160 -17.56 27.78 -7.09
CA VAL A 160 -17.99 26.39 -6.85
C VAL A 160 -19.51 26.38 -6.68
N VAL A 161 -20.21 25.90 -7.69
CA VAL A 161 -21.66 25.68 -7.64
C VAL A 161 -21.94 24.28 -7.15
N ILE A 162 -22.65 24.15 -6.02
CA ILE A 162 -23.01 22.82 -5.49
C ILE A 162 -24.16 22.25 -6.32
N PRO A 163 -23.97 21.13 -7.01
CA PRO A 163 -25.04 20.56 -7.82
C PRO A 163 -26.15 19.98 -6.95
N PRO A 164 -27.43 20.17 -7.36
CA PRO A 164 -28.57 19.65 -6.62
C PRO A 164 -28.67 18.10 -6.70
N GLN A 165 -28.03 17.48 -7.67
CA GLN A 165 -28.06 16.06 -7.94
C GLN A 165 -26.65 15.51 -8.11
N VAL A 166 -26.37 14.34 -7.51
CA VAL A 166 -25.06 13.73 -7.51
C VAL A 166 -25.13 12.22 -7.64
N ILE A 167 -24.06 11.62 -8.13
CA ILE A 167 -23.87 10.17 -8.09
C ILE A 167 -22.78 9.86 -7.08
N VAL A 168 -22.96 8.81 -6.28
CA VAL A 168 -22.02 8.42 -5.23
C VAL A 168 -21.56 6.96 -5.42
N SER A 169 -20.41 6.63 -4.85
CA SER A 169 -19.99 5.25 -4.74
C SER A 169 -20.81 4.49 -3.68
N GLN A 170 -20.95 3.18 -3.83
CA GLN A 170 -21.63 2.33 -2.84
C GLN A 170 -21.01 2.51 -1.44
N ALA A 171 -19.67 2.59 -1.34
CA ALA A 171 -18.99 2.80 -0.07
C ALA A 171 -19.36 4.13 0.62
N LEU A 172 -19.59 5.19 -0.15
CA LEU A 172 -20.09 6.46 0.42
C LEU A 172 -21.56 6.34 0.81
N ALA A 173 -22.38 5.72 -0.04
CA ALA A 173 -23.79 5.49 0.24
C ALA A 173 -24.00 4.70 1.55
N ASP A 174 -23.28 3.59 1.74
CA ASP A 174 -23.35 2.76 2.94
C ASP A 174 -22.84 3.50 4.19
N ARG A 175 -21.87 4.38 4.02
CA ARG A 175 -21.33 5.19 5.11
C ARG A 175 -22.31 6.24 5.61
N LEU A 176 -23.03 6.88 4.68
CA LEU A 176 -24.00 7.93 5.01
C LEU A 176 -25.33 7.38 5.48
N PHE A 177 -25.75 6.25 4.92
CA PHE A 177 -27.09 5.65 5.14
C PHE A 177 -26.99 4.14 5.40
N PRO A 178 -26.41 3.71 6.52
CA PRO A 178 -26.17 2.30 6.81
C PRO A 178 -27.45 1.47 6.94
N ASP A 179 -28.56 2.09 7.32
CA ASP A 179 -29.82 1.41 7.63
C ASP A 179 -30.81 1.38 6.45
N GLY A 180 -30.36 1.63 5.22
CA GLY A 180 -31.27 1.60 4.07
C GLY A 180 -30.71 2.19 2.79
N SER A 181 -31.56 2.30 1.76
CA SER A 181 -31.15 2.86 0.49
C SER A 181 -30.80 4.35 0.62
N ALA A 182 -29.64 4.72 0.07
CA ALA A 182 -29.19 6.11 -0.04
C ALA A 182 -29.87 6.86 -1.22
N LEU A 183 -30.46 6.14 -2.18
CA LEU A 183 -31.06 6.72 -3.38
C LEU A 183 -32.23 7.66 -3.01
N GLY A 184 -32.22 8.87 -3.57
CA GLY A 184 -33.23 9.90 -3.29
C GLY A 184 -33.00 10.66 -1.97
N LYS A 185 -32.02 10.30 -1.16
CA LYS A 185 -31.66 11.02 0.07
C LYS A 185 -30.64 12.11 -0.20
N SER A 186 -30.61 13.11 0.67
CA SER A 186 -29.75 14.28 0.55
C SER A 186 -28.69 14.33 1.64
N PHE A 187 -27.58 14.97 1.34
CA PHE A 187 -26.50 15.30 2.25
C PHE A 187 -25.92 16.69 1.89
N TYR A 188 -24.97 17.16 2.66
CA TYR A 188 -24.35 18.47 2.47
C TYR A 188 -22.84 18.30 2.23
N ALA A 189 -22.33 18.96 1.17
CA ALA A 189 -20.93 18.98 0.80
C ALA A 189 -20.46 20.42 0.65
N MET A 190 -19.58 20.89 1.52
CA MET A 190 -19.02 22.26 1.53
C MET A 190 -20.02 23.43 1.66
N SER A 191 -21.32 23.20 1.69
CA SER A 191 -22.34 24.25 1.65
C SER A 191 -23.58 23.85 2.44
N ALA A 192 -24.38 24.83 2.80
CA ALA A 192 -25.71 24.60 3.34
C ALA A 192 -26.77 24.19 2.28
N THR A 193 -26.36 24.12 1.01
CA THR A 193 -27.23 23.61 -0.08
C THR A 193 -27.13 22.07 -0.14
N PRO A 194 -28.26 21.35 -0.04
CA PRO A 194 -28.24 19.90 -0.11
C PRO A 194 -28.02 19.39 -1.52
N SER A 195 -27.30 18.26 -1.64
CA SER A 195 -27.21 17.47 -2.86
C SER A 195 -27.97 16.15 -2.69
N THR A 196 -28.80 15.78 -3.66
CA THR A 196 -29.60 14.57 -3.64
C THR A 196 -28.91 13.46 -4.46
N ILE A 197 -28.84 12.27 -3.91
CA ILE A 197 -28.27 11.09 -4.56
C ILE A 197 -29.26 10.54 -5.61
N ILE A 198 -28.91 10.65 -6.89
CA ILE A 198 -29.73 10.12 -8.00
C ILE A 198 -29.21 8.82 -8.58
N GLY A 199 -27.96 8.46 -8.29
CA GLY A 199 -27.33 7.23 -8.76
C GLY A 199 -26.27 6.74 -7.80
N ILE A 200 -26.04 5.43 -7.79
CA ILE A 200 -25.03 4.78 -6.98
C ILE A 200 -24.20 3.88 -7.90
N VAL A 201 -22.87 4.11 -7.95
CA VAL A 201 -21.94 3.25 -8.66
C VAL A 201 -21.33 2.23 -7.72
N GLU A 202 -21.06 1.03 -8.22
CA GLU A 202 -20.53 -0.08 -7.41
C GLU A 202 -19.22 0.31 -6.70
N ARG A 203 -18.32 0.93 -7.46
CA ARG A 203 -17.01 1.33 -6.94
C ARG A 203 -16.44 2.50 -7.74
N LEU A 204 -15.88 3.43 -7.02
CA LEU A 204 -15.06 4.49 -7.57
C LEU A 204 -13.99 4.83 -6.53
N HIS A 205 -12.74 4.45 -6.82
CA HIS A 205 -11.63 4.76 -5.94
C HIS A 205 -11.36 6.26 -5.97
N ARG A 206 -10.91 6.82 -4.85
CA ARG A 206 -10.48 8.22 -4.83
C ARG A 206 -9.23 8.45 -5.70
N GLN A 207 -8.96 9.71 -5.99
CA GLN A 207 -7.81 10.13 -6.79
C GLN A 207 -6.48 9.86 -6.06
N GLY A 208 -6.44 10.09 -4.74
CA GLY A 208 -5.26 9.87 -3.90
C GLY A 208 -5.13 8.42 -3.42
N VAL A 209 -3.87 8.00 -3.22
CA VAL A 209 -3.51 6.66 -2.70
C VAL A 209 -2.72 6.71 -1.40
N SER A 210 -2.74 7.84 -0.71
CA SER A 210 -2.02 8.05 0.55
C SER A 210 -2.55 7.18 1.67
N SER A 211 -1.70 6.72 2.58
CA SER A 211 -2.07 5.85 3.69
C SER A 211 -3.13 6.45 4.62
N TRP A 212 -3.05 7.77 4.90
CA TRP A 212 -4.02 8.48 5.73
C TRP A 212 -5.42 8.58 5.09
N ASN A 213 -5.53 8.36 3.79
CA ASN A 213 -6.80 8.33 3.06
C ASN A 213 -7.43 6.95 2.93
N LYS A 214 -6.79 5.90 3.46
CA LYS A 214 -7.18 4.50 3.26
C LYS A 214 -8.60 4.21 3.76
N ALA A 215 -8.99 4.81 4.88
CA ALA A 215 -10.35 4.68 5.44
C ALA A 215 -11.44 5.18 4.50
N TYR A 216 -11.11 6.09 3.58
CA TYR A 216 -12.03 6.73 2.64
C TYR A 216 -11.79 6.32 1.19
N ALA A 217 -10.90 5.36 0.94
CA ALA A 217 -10.39 5.03 -0.40
C ALA A 217 -11.49 4.73 -1.44
N GLY A 218 -12.61 4.17 -1.00
CA GLY A 218 -13.77 3.90 -1.85
C GLY A 218 -14.87 4.95 -1.80
N GLN A 219 -14.73 5.98 -0.97
CA GLN A 219 -15.77 7.02 -0.80
C GLN A 219 -15.56 8.14 -1.81
N SER A 220 -16.38 8.14 -2.83
CA SER A 220 -16.31 9.12 -3.92
C SER A 220 -17.70 9.59 -4.34
N LEU A 221 -17.76 10.83 -4.80
CA LEU A 221 -18.94 11.41 -5.40
C LEU A 221 -18.62 12.05 -6.76
N ILE A 222 -19.60 12.10 -7.64
CA ILE A 222 -19.49 12.69 -8.98
C ILE A 222 -20.48 13.84 -9.06
N TRP A 223 -19.95 15.00 -9.41
CA TRP A 223 -20.71 16.22 -9.70
C TRP A 223 -20.93 16.38 -11.21
N PRO A 224 -22.16 16.57 -11.66
CA PRO A 224 -22.48 16.77 -13.07
C PRO A 224 -22.07 18.17 -13.51
N ALA A 225 -20.82 18.32 -13.92
CA ALA A 225 -20.38 19.59 -14.48
C ALA A 225 -19.24 19.38 -15.49
N ARG A 226 -19.12 20.30 -16.43
CA ARG A 226 -17.92 20.44 -17.26
C ARG A 226 -16.95 21.36 -16.53
N PRO A 227 -15.73 20.89 -16.27
CA PRO A 227 -14.70 21.74 -15.68
C PRO A 227 -14.26 22.80 -16.68
N ASP A 228 -14.12 24.03 -16.22
CA ASP A 228 -13.62 25.16 -16.97
C ASP A 228 -12.35 25.78 -16.35
N ASP A 229 -11.53 24.95 -15.72
CA ASP A 229 -10.28 25.38 -15.07
C ASP A 229 -9.32 25.96 -16.13
N ALA A 230 -9.01 27.25 -15.97
CA ALA A 230 -8.09 27.98 -16.82
C ALA A 230 -6.65 27.40 -16.80
N ARG A 231 -6.30 26.61 -15.77
CA ARG A 231 -4.99 25.95 -15.70
C ARG A 231 -4.92 24.66 -16.51
N GLY A 232 -6.06 24.01 -16.73
CA GLY A 232 -6.14 22.77 -17.50
C GLY A 232 -7.17 21.79 -16.95
N ILE A 233 -7.44 20.79 -17.75
CA ILE A 233 -8.39 19.71 -17.44
C ILE A 233 -7.84 18.36 -17.88
N TYR A 234 -8.45 17.30 -17.41
CA TYR A 234 -8.19 15.94 -17.91
C TYR A 234 -9.29 15.56 -18.91
N TYR A 235 -8.86 14.98 -20.06
CA TYR A 235 -9.77 14.22 -20.91
C TYR A 235 -9.59 12.75 -20.59
N ILE A 236 -10.66 12.11 -20.12
CA ILE A 236 -10.70 10.67 -19.98
C ILE A 236 -11.26 10.13 -21.29
N VAL A 237 -10.56 9.17 -21.89
CA VAL A 237 -10.93 8.66 -23.21
C VAL A 237 -10.99 7.15 -23.14
N ARG A 238 -12.11 6.58 -23.60
CA ARG A 238 -12.28 5.15 -23.79
C ARG A 238 -12.06 4.80 -25.24
N ALA A 239 -11.07 3.97 -25.52
CA ALA A 239 -10.85 3.41 -26.85
C ALA A 239 -11.82 2.26 -27.14
N LYS A 240 -12.00 1.94 -28.41
CA LYS A 240 -12.61 0.68 -28.82
C LYS A 240 -11.67 -0.48 -28.51
N PRO A 241 -12.18 -1.68 -28.23
CA PRO A 241 -11.35 -2.85 -27.92
C PRO A 241 -10.24 -3.06 -28.97
N GLY A 242 -9.00 -3.21 -28.49
CA GLY A 242 -7.80 -3.37 -29.32
C GLY A 242 -7.30 -2.11 -30.02
N GLN A 243 -7.93 -0.94 -29.84
CA GLN A 243 -7.56 0.32 -30.47
C GLN A 243 -6.83 1.29 -29.52
N LEU A 244 -6.55 0.90 -28.27
CA LEU A 244 -5.97 1.78 -27.25
C LEU A 244 -4.71 2.52 -27.74
N ALA A 245 -3.72 1.79 -28.25
CA ALA A 245 -2.46 2.39 -28.72
C ALA A 245 -2.64 3.33 -29.92
N ALA A 246 -3.61 3.06 -30.80
CA ALA A 246 -3.93 3.93 -31.92
C ALA A 246 -4.65 5.20 -31.43
N ALA A 247 -5.65 5.06 -30.56
CA ALA A 247 -6.38 6.16 -29.97
C ALA A 247 -5.44 7.10 -29.18
N MET A 248 -4.54 6.58 -28.37
CA MET A 248 -3.54 7.35 -27.62
C MET A 248 -2.62 8.19 -28.53
N ARG A 249 -2.28 7.69 -29.72
CA ARG A 249 -1.46 8.45 -30.70
C ARG A 249 -2.23 9.52 -31.43
N GLU A 250 -3.50 9.25 -31.77
CA GLU A 250 -4.30 10.17 -32.60
C GLU A 250 -5.04 11.25 -31.78
N ALA A 251 -5.42 10.95 -30.52
CA ALA A 251 -6.16 11.88 -29.70
C ALA A 251 -5.41 13.22 -29.44
N PRO A 252 -4.13 13.26 -29.10
CA PRO A 252 -3.41 14.52 -28.97
C PRO A 252 -3.35 15.32 -30.27
N LYS A 253 -3.19 14.64 -31.42
CA LYS A 253 -3.17 15.31 -32.73
C LYS A 253 -4.51 15.96 -33.02
N ALA A 254 -5.62 15.27 -32.73
CA ALA A 254 -6.96 15.83 -32.88
C ALA A 254 -7.16 17.08 -32.00
N LEU A 255 -6.68 17.02 -30.74
CA LEU A 255 -6.74 18.17 -29.82
C LEU A 255 -5.90 19.35 -30.32
N PHE A 256 -4.67 19.13 -30.80
CA PHE A 256 -3.82 20.18 -31.36
C PHE A 256 -4.39 20.75 -32.68
N ALA A 257 -5.15 19.96 -33.44
CA ALA A 257 -5.87 20.46 -34.62
C ALA A 257 -7.01 21.44 -34.24
N GLN A 258 -7.65 21.26 -33.08
CA GLN A 258 -8.67 22.19 -32.57
C GLN A 258 -8.06 23.50 -32.06
N SER A 259 -6.95 23.41 -31.32
CA SER A 259 -6.23 24.58 -30.80
C SER A 259 -4.78 24.23 -30.52
N ARG A 260 -3.88 25.11 -30.94
CA ARG A 260 -2.46 25.04 -30.58
C ARG A 260 -2.11 25.68 -29.24
N MET A 261 -3.08 26.41 -28.65
CA MET A 261 -2.91 27.10 -27.36
C MET A 261 -3.09 26.14 -26.19
N ARG A 262 -2.41 25.00 -26.25
CA ARG A 262 -2.43 23.97 -25.21
C ARG A 262 -1.06 23.34 -25.00
N ILE A 263 -0.89 22.77 -23.83
CA ILE A 263 0.30 22.03 -23.43
C ILE A 263 -0.16 20.62 -23.05
N ILE A 264 0.34 19.63 -23.77
CA ILE A 264 0.24 18.20 -23.43
C ILE A 264 1.67 17.71 -23.36
N ASP A 265 2.11 17.30 -22.17
CA ASP A 265 3.49 16.82 -21.98
C ASP A 265 3.74 15.59 -22.89
N PRO A 266 4.83 15.59 -23.67
CA PRO A 266 5.10 14.50 -24.62
C PRO A 266 5.34 13.15 -23.94
N LYS A 267 5.84 13.15 -22.69
CA LYS A 267 6.16 11.93 -21.94
C LYS A 267 5.03 11.51 -21.02
N ASP A 268 4.43 12.49 -20.33
CA ASP A 268 3.55 12.25 -19.20
C ASP A 268 2.12 12.77 -19.41
N GLY A 269 1.88 13.43 -20.53
CA GLY A 269 0.57 14.03 -20.83
C GLY A 269 -0.49 13.06 -21.34
N VAL A 270 -0.11 11.84 -21.78
CA VAL A 270 -1.05 10.81 -22.25
C VAL A 270 -0.67 9.49 -21.60
N LEU A 271 -1.55 8.98 -20.74
CA LEU A 271 -1.27 7.80 -19.92
C LEU A 271 -2.41 6.79 -19.98
N ASP A 272 -2.10 5.55 -20.23
CA ASP A 272 -3.01 4.44 -19.96
C ASP A 272 -3.01 4.03 -18.48
N TYR A 273 -3.97 3.21 -18.06
CA TYR A 273 -4.06 2.80 -16.66
C TYR A 273 -2.92 1.91 -16.18
N ALA A 274 -2.22 1.19 -17.08
CA ALA A 274 -1.03 0.43 -16.70
C ALA A 274 0.11 1.39 -16.31
N GLN A 275 0.31 2.47 -17.07
CA GLN A 275 1.28 3.52 -16.80
C GLN A 275 0.91 4.33 -15.54
N ILE A 276 -0.38 4.65 -15.37
CA ILE A 276 -0.88 5.34 -14.17
C ILE A 276 -0.59 4.49 -12.92
N ARG A 277 -0.94 3.20 -12.93
CA ARG A 277 -0.64 2.28 -11.83
C ARG A 277 0.86 2.15 -11.57
N HIS A 278 1.64 2.01 -12.63
CA HIS A 278 3.11 1.92 -12.47
C HIS A 278 3.64 3.15 -11.74
N ARG A 279 3.22 4.33 -12.14
CA ARG A 279 3.68 5.62 -11.59
C ARG A 279 3.24 5.85 -10.16
N VAL A 280 1.95 5.70 -9.88
CA VAL A 280 1.39 6.01 -8.55
C VAL A 280 1.90 5.06 -7.48
N PHE A 281 2.19 3.80 -7.84
CA PHE A 281 2.70 2.79 -6.93
C PHE A 281 4.21 2.54 -7.03
N GLU A 282 4.95 3.36 -7.77
CA GLU A 282 6.41 3.23 -7.90
C GLU A 282 7.12 3.33 -6.55
N SER A 283 6.72 4.30 -5.73
CA SER A 283 7.25 4.47 -4.37
C SER A 283 6.91 3.28 -3.47
N ASP A 284 5.69 2.75 -3.55
CA ASP A 284 5.27 1.60 -2.74
C ASP A 284 6.04 0.34 -3.13
N ARG A 285 6.26 0.12 -4.42
CA ARG A 285 7.07 -0.98 -4.94
C ARG A 285 8.54 -0.85 -4.51
N GLY A 286 9.11 0.34 -4.66
CA GLY A 286 10.48 0.63 -4.22
C GLY A 286 10.68 0.38 -2.72
N MET A 287 9.74 0.84 -1.89
CA MET A 287 9.76 0.63 -0.45
C MET A 287 9.65 -0.86 -0.09
N ALA A 288 8.75 -1.61 -0.72
CA ALA A 288 8.59 -3.05 -0.48
C ALA A 288 9.88 -3.83 -0.82
N ILE A 289 10.51 -3.52 -1.96
CA ILE A 289 11.79 -4.14 -2.37
C ILE A 289 12.90 -3.80 -1.36
N LEU A 290 13.04 -2.53 -0.98
CA LEU A 290 14.05 -2.07 -0.02
C LEU A 290 13.88 -2.78 1.34
N MET A 291 12.66 -2.82 1.87
CA MET A 291 12.38 -3.52 3.13
C MET A 291 12.64 -5.03 3.04
N GLY A 292 12.35 -5.63 1.89
CA GLY A 292 12.66 -7.03 1.60
C GLY A 292 14.17 -7.30 1.64
N ILE A 293 14.97 -6.48 0.96
CA ILE A 293 16.44 -6.60 0.94
C ILE A 293 17.01 -6.45 2.36
N ILE A 294 16.58 -5.41 3.10
CA ILE A 294 17.02 -5.19 4.49
C ILE A 294 16.69 -6.42 5.35
N SER A 295 15.49 -6.98 5.22
CA SER A 295 15.08 -8.16 5.98
C SER A 295 15.95 -9.37 5.70
N VAL A 296 16.25 -9.66 4.43
CA VAL A 296 17.12 -10.77 4.03
C VAL A 296 18.55 -10.56 4.55
N VAL A 297 19.10 -9.38 4.43
CA VAL A 297 20.44 -9.04 4.94
C VAL A 297 20.51 -9.22 6.46
N LEU A 298 19.53 -8.71 7.20
CA LEU A 298 19.50 -8.86 8.66
C LEU A 298 19.37 -10.31 9.09
N LEU A 299 18.55 -11.12 8.42
CA LEU A 299 18.43 -12.56 8.68
C LEU A 299 19.77 -13.28 8.40
N ALA A 300 20.44 -12.96 7.29
CA ALA A 300 21.75 -13.52 6.94
C ALA A 300 22.82 -13.17 7.98
N ILE A 301 22.89 -11.89 8.40
CA ILE A 301 23.84 -11.44 9.44
C ILE A 301 23.53 -12.16 10.77
N THR A 302 22.25 -12.32 11.12
CA THR A 302 21.85 -13.01 12.35
C THR A 302 22.25 -14.49 12.30
N ALA A 303 22.01 -15.17 11.19
CA ALA A 303 22.44 -16.57 11.01
C ALA A 303 23.97 -16.70 11.09
N ALA A 304 24.71 -15.81 10.41
CA ALA A 304 26.18 -15.82 10.45
C ALA A 304 26.72 -15.53 11.86
N GLY A 305 26.13 -14.60 12.60
CA GLY A 305 26.49 -14.30 13.98
C GLY A 305 26.29 -15.51 14.92
N ILE A 306 25.14 -16.20 14.79
CA ILE A 306 24.85 -17.41 15.54
C ILE A 306 25.85 -18.53 15.21
N VAL A 307 26.12 -18.78 13.91
CA VAL A 307 27.10 -19.78 13.46
C VAL A 307 28.50 -19.46 13.99
N GLY A 308 28.94 -18.21 13.86
CA GLY A 308 30.26 -17.76 14.28
C GLY A 308 30.49 -17.94 15.78
N LEU A 309 29.55 -17.42 16.59
CA LEU A 309 29.69 -17.47 18.04
C LEU A 309 29.51 -18.90 18.61
N THR A 310 28.62 -19.69 18.03
CA THR A 310 28.46 -21.11 18.40
C THR A 310 29.72 -21.88 18.06
N SER A 311 30.33 -21.67 16.89
CA SER A 311 31.58 -22.31 16.48
C SER A 311 32.73 -21.94 17.43
N PHE A 312 32.82 -20.68 17.84
CA PHE A 312 33.80 -20.22 18.82
C PHE A 312 33.60 -20.89 20.18
N TRP A 313 32.38 -20.98 20.70
CA TRP A 313 32.09 -21.66 21.96
C TRP A 313 32.36 -23.18 21.90
N VAL A 314 32.05 -23.82 20.78
CA VAL A 314 32.41 -25.22 20.56
C VAL A 314 33.93 -25.40 20.65
N GLY A 315 34.72 -24.51 20.03
CA GLY A 315 36.18 -24.51 20.11
C GLY A 315 36.68 -24.42 21.54
N GLN A 316 36.19 -23.43 22.31
CA GLN A 316 36.59 -23.23 23.71
C GLN A 316 36.22 -24.39 24.63
N ARG A 317 35.10 -25.08 24.35
CA ARG A 317 34.61 -26.19 25.18
C ARG A 317 35.03 -27.57 24.68
N ARG A 318 35.93 -27.65 23.68
CA ARG A 318 36.33 -28.93 23.04
C ARG A 318 36.86 -29.95 24.04
N LYS A 319 37.69 -29.53 25.02
CA LYS A 319 38.19 -30.37 26.08
C LYS A 319 37.07 -30.91 27.00
N GLN A 320 36.11 -30.03 27.38
CA GLN A 320 34.95 -30.42 28.21
C GLN A 320 34.02 -31.43 27.50
N ILE A 321 33.81 -31.22 26.15
CA ILE A 321 33.02 -32.10 25.31
C ILE A 321 33.68 -33.49 25.26
N GLY A 322 35.00 -33.55 25.07
CA GLY A 322 35.79 -34.80 25.04
C GLY A 322 35.66 -35.58 26.36
N VAL A 323 35.80 -34.91 27.52
CA VAL A 323 35.63 -35.54 28.83
C VAL A 323 34.21 -36.09 28.99
N ARG A 324 33.18 -35.33 28.66
CA ARG A 324 31.79 -35.81 28.72
C ARG A 324 31.56 -37.03 27.84
N ARG A 325 32.18 -37.10 26.66
CA ARG A 325 32.10 -38.24 25.75
C ARG A 325 32.85 -39.48 26.31
N ALA A 326 33.98 -39.26 26.95
CA ALA A 326 34.71 -40.34 27.64
C ALA A 326 33.90 -40.93 28.82
N LEU A 327 33.07 -40.10 29.46
CA LEU A 327 32.15 -40.52 30.54
C LEU A 327 30.82 -41.09 30.04
N GLY A 328 30.70 -41.41 28.72
CA GLY A 328 29.53 -42.08 28.14
C GLY A 328 28.47 -41.20 27.50
N ALA A 329 28.69 -39.88 27.35
CA ALA A 329 27.75 -39.03 26.62
C ALA A 329 27.69 -39.40 25.12
N THR A 330 26.47 -39.61 24.61
CA THR A 330 26.26 -39.90 23.18
C THR A 330 26.41 -38.66 22.32
N ARG A 331 26.62 -38.83 21.00
CA ARG A 331 26.65 -37.70 20.03
C ARG A 331 25.36 -36.89 20.08
N ASN A 332 24.25 -37.60 20.24
CA ASN A 332 22.93 -36.96 20.30
C ASN A 332 22.75 -36.09 21.55
N ASN A 333 23.30 -36.51 22.69
CA ASN A 333 23.28 -35.73 23.93
C ASN A 333 24.03 -34.40 23.78
N ILE A 334 25.18 -34.40 23.06
CA ILE A 334 25.93 -33.15 22.79
C ILE A 334 25.19 -32.26 21.83
N LEU A 335 24.62 -32.83 20.75
CA LEU A 335 23.82 -32.07 19.79
C LEU A 335 22.63 -31.38 20.46
N HIS A 336 21.82 -32.13 21.21
CA HIS A 336 20.66 -31.55 21.93
C HIS A 336 21.06 -30.49 22.96
N TYR A 337 22.21 -30.65 23.59
CA TYR A 337 22.71 -29.62 24.52
C TYR A 337 22.89 -28.26 23.82
N PHE A 338 23.58 -28.22 22.68
CA PHE A 338 23.79 -26.96 21.95
C PHE A 338 22.50 -26.41 21.34
N LEU A 339 21.62 -27.27 20.82
CA LEU A 339 20.30 -26.83 20.29
C LEU A 339 19.44 -26.25 21.42
N THR A 340 19.42 -26.85 22.62
CA THR A 340 18.68 -26.33 23.77
C THR A 340 19.28 -25.01 24.29
N GLU A 341 20.63 -24.94 24.36
CA GLU A 341 21.32 -23.70 24.75
C GLU A 341 20.96 -22.54 23.80
N ASN A 342 21.00 -22.76 22.49
CA ASN A 342 20.59 -21.74 21.51
C ASN A 342 19.09 -21.41 21.57
N LEU A 343 18.24 -22.40 21.79
CA LEU A 343 16.79 -22.17 21.95
C LEU A 343 16.49 -21.25 23.12
N LEU A 344 17.15 -21.44 24.25
CA LEU A 344 16.96 -20.58 25.45
C LEU A 344 17.42 -19.14 25.21
N ILE A 345 18.57 -18.97 24.51
CA ILE A 345 19.04 -17.63 24.10
C ILE A 345 18.04 -17.02 23.11
N GLY A 346 17.60 -17.80 22.12
CA GLY A 346 16.61 -17.38 21.15
C GLY A 346 15.29 -16.95 21.78
N LEU A 347 14.75 -17.72 22.72
CA LEU A 347 13.54 -17.38 23.47
C LEU A 347 13.69 -16.05 24.22
N GLY A 348 14.82 -15.82 24.88
CA GLY A 348 15.11 -14.54 25.51
C GLY A 348 15.15 -13.38 24.51
N GLY A 349 15.83 -13.60 23.37
CA GLY A 349 15.92 -12.62 22.30
C GLY A 349 14.56 -12.28 21.67
N VAL A 350 13.74 -13.30 21.33
CA VAL A 350 12.43 -13.06 20.70
C VAL A 350 11.42 -12.43 21.66
N MET A 351 11.51 -12.68 22.98
CA MET A 351 10.65 -11.98 23.95
C MET A 351 10.93 -10.48 23.97
N VAL A 352 12.21 -10.09 24.05
CA VAL A 352 12.61 -8.68 24.00
C VAL A 352 12.28 -8.09 22.63
N GLY A 353 12.54 -8.83 21.56
CA GLY A 353 12.26 -8.41 20.19
C GLY A 353 10.77 -8.19 19.92
N ALA A 354 9.89 -9.02 20.49
CA ALA A 354 8.44 -8.84 20.37
C ALA A 354 7.98 -7.53 21.04
N VAL A 355 8.49 -7.22 22.23
CA VAL A 355 8.20 -5.95 22.90
C VAL A 355 8.70 -4.76 22.06
N LEU A 356 9.92 -4.85 21.51
CA LEU A 356 10.47 -3.81 20.63
C LEU A 356 9.67 -3.69 19.34
N ALA A 357 9.27 -4.80 18.69
CA ALA A 357 8.46 -4.79 17.48
C ALA A 357 7.14 -4.05 17.68
N LEU A 358 6.42 -4.37 18.75
CA LEU A 358 5.14 -3.74 19.11
C LEU A 358 5.34 -2.28 19.52
N GLY A 359 6.41 -1.95 20.24
CA GLY A 359 6.74 -0.58 20.65
C GLY A 359 7.05 0.32 19.44
N ILE A 360 7.84 -0.17 18.49
CA ILE A 360 8.13 0.55 17.23
C ILE A 360 6.85 0.73 16.41
N ASN A 361 6.03 -0.32 16.28
CA ASN A 361 4.76 -0.21 15.56
C ASN A 361 3.82 0.82 16.21
N LEU A 362 3.67 0.79 17.53
CA LEU A 362 2.84 1.76 18.24
C LEU A 362 3.35 3.21 18.05
N TRP A 363 4.67 3.41 18.07
CA TRP A 363 5.26 4.70 17.75
C TRP A 363 4.97 5.14 16.31
N MET A 364 5.04 4.21 15.34
CA MET A 364 4.67 4.50 13.93
C MET A 364 3.19 4.84 13.78
N VAL A 365 2.29 4.13 14.48
CA VAL A 365 0.85 4.41 14.49
C VAL A 365 0.58 5.83 15.02
N THR A 366 1.22 6.23 16.11
CA THR A 366 0.98 7.55 16.74
C THR A 366 1.62 8.71 15.99
N ARG A 367 2.72 8.46 15.26
CA ARG A 367 3.49 9.51 14.58
C ARG A 367 3.15 9.65 13.11
N PHE A 368 2.79 8.56 12.44
CA PHE A 368 2.57 8.49 10.99
C PHE A 368 1.18 8.01 10.60
N GLU A 369 0.26 7.89 11.57
CA GLU A 369 -1.14 7.45 11.36
C GLU A 369 -1.24 6.11 10.59
N MET A 370 -0.24 5.24 10.76
CA MET A 370 -0.24 3.91 10.15
C MET A 370 -1.23 2.98 10.83
N ASP A 371 -1.65 1.93 10.15
CA ASP A 371 -2.47 0.87 10.73
C ASP A 371 -1.69 0.09 11.82
N ARG A 372 -2.42 -0.50 12.76
CA ARG A 372 -1.82 -1.35 13.79
C ARG A 372 -1.42 -2.70 13.19
N MET A 373 -0.18 -3.11 13.45
CA MET A 373 0.32 -4.42 13.05
C MET A 373 -0.42 -5.54 13.80
N SER A 374 -0.93 -6.52 13.06
CA SER A 374 -1.51 -7.72 13.67
C SER A 374 -0.45 -8.54 14.41
N LEU A 375 -0.80 -9.09 15.58
CA LEU A 375 0.07 -9.99 16.35
C LEU A 375 0.54 -11.22 15.56
N ALA A 376 -0.16 -11.57 14.50
CA ALA A 376 0.23 -12.66 13.61
C ALA A 376 1.63 -12.45 12.99
N TYR A 377 2.00 -11.21 12.63
CA TYR A 377 3.35 -10.91 12.11
C TYR A 377 4.44 -11.19 13.14
N VAL A 378 4.17 -10.83 14.41
CA VAL A 378 5.12 -11.12 15.50
C VAL A 378 5.23 -12.62 15.71
N GLY A 379 4.12 -13.36 15.69
CA GLY A 379 4.11 -14.83 15.83
C GLY A 379 4.89 -15.52 14.71
N ILE A 380 4.67 -15.11 13.46
CA ILE A 380 5.39 -15.64 12.29
C ILE A 380 6.88 -15.29 12.39
N GLY A 381 7.24 -14.07 12.77
CA GLY A 381 8.62 -13.63 12.94
C GLY A 381 9.35 -14.42 14.03
N ILE A 382 8.71 -14.64 15.17
CA ILE A 382 9.25 -15.49 16.27
C ILE A 382 9.54 -16.89 15.76
N LEU A 383 8.57 -17.54 15.10
CA LEU A 383 8.75 -18.90 14.57
C LEU A 383 9.89 -18.94 13.55
N ALA A 384 9.92 -18.00 12.61
CA ALA A 384 10.95 -17.95 11.57
C ALA A 384 12.36 -17.76 12.17
N LEU A 385 12.54 -16.86 13.15
CA LEU A 385 13.83 -16.63 13.78
C LEU A 385 14.28 -17.78 14.69
N LEU A 386 13.37 -18.43 15.40
CA LEU A 386 13.71 -19.64 16.16
C LEU A 386 14.13 -20.78 15.22
N LEU A 387 13.45 -21.00 14.12
CA LEU A 387 13.83 -21.99 13.12
C LEU A 387 15.17 -21.65 12.46
N LEU A 388 15.39 -20.39 12.10
CA LEU A 388 16.66 -19.89 11.55
C LEU A 388 17.80 -20.13 12.55
N GLY A 389 17.59 -19.80 13.83
CA GLY A 389 18.56 -20.00 14.90
C GLY A 389 18.92 -21.48 15.10
N GLN A 390 17.92 -22.38 15.10
CA GLN A 390 18.15 -23.81 15.22
C GLN A 390 18.91 -24.35 13.99
N GLY A 391 18.54 -23.92 12.78
CA GLY A 391 19.24 -24.28 11.54
C GLY A 391 20.69 -23.79 11.54
N ALA A 392 20.94 -22.57 11.99
CA ALA A 392 22.27 -21.97 12.06
C ALA A 392 23.20 -22.71 13.03
N VAL A 393 22.67 -23.14 14.19
CA VAL A 393 23.43 -23.87 15.20
C VAL A 393 23.67 -25.37 14.82
N PHE A 394 22.81 -25.92 13.98
CA PHE A 394 22.85 -27.36 13.68
C PHE A 394 24.20 -27.86 13.15
N ALA A 395 24.80 -27.16 12.19
CA ALA A 395 26.08 -27.53 11.61
C ALA A 395 27.26 -27.46 12.61
N PRO A 396 27.47 -26.36 13.37
CA PRO A 396 28.48 -26.30 14.44
C PRO A 396 28.26 -27.37 15.55
N ALA A 397 27.02 -27.56 15.98
CA ALA A 397 26.66 -28.51 17.01
C ALA A 397 26.93 -29.98 16.55
N LEU A 398 26.66 -30.26 15.28
CA LEU A 398 26.97 -31.58 14.70
C LEU A 398 28.50 -31.83 14.65
N ARG A 399 29.30 -30.80 14.31
CA ARG A 399 30.76 -30.88 14.37
C ARG A 399 31.24 -31.13 15.80
N ALA A 400 30.66 -30.41 16.78
CA ALA A 400 30.96 -30.61 18.22
C ALA A 400 30.69 -32.05 18.67
N SER A 401 29.58 -32.65 18.23
CA SER A 401 29.19 -34.02 18.61
C SER A 401 30.13 -35.09 18.07
N ARG A 402 30.94 -34.80 17.05
CA ARG A 402 31.90 -35.71 16.41
C ARG A 402 33.32 -35.62 17.00
N VAL A 403 33.60 -34.76 17.96
CA VAL A 403 34.91 -34.65 18.63
C VAL A 403 35.29 -35.99 19.29
N SER A 404 36.49 -36.49 18.99
CA SER A 404 37.00 -37.76 19.53
C SER A 404 37.40 -37.61 21.02
N PRO A 405 37.08 -38.57 21.91
CA PRO A 405 37.56 -38.53 23.30
C PRO A 405 39.08 -38.46 23.42
N VAL A 406 39.79 -39.08 22.51
CA VAL A 406 41.28 -39.16 22.50
C VAL A 406 41.92 -37.81 22.16
N GLU A 407 41.33 -37.03 21.25
CA GLU A 407 41.83 -35.70 20.91
C GLU A 407 41.73 -34.69 22.10
N ALA A 408 40.78 -34.91 23.00
CA ALA A 408 40.59 -34.03 24.15
C ALA A 408 41.63 -34.24 25.27
N THR A 409 42.25 -35.41 25.32
CA THR A 409 43.26 -35.77 26.33
C THR A 409 44.70 -35.54 25.85
N ARG A 410 44.94 -35.39 24.54
CA ARG A 410 46.26 -35.27 23.91
C ARG A 410 46.80 -33.83 23.80
N SER A 411 46.06 -32.81 24.16
CA SER A 411 46.51 -31.39 24.17
C SER A 411 47.13 -31.10 25.54
N VAL A 412 48.35 -31.47 25.73
CA VAL A 412 49.31 -30.89 26.67
C VAL A 412 50.24 -29.99 25.87
#